data_10eb1c8b2f2f00c481c4d34f45786086
#
_entry.id   10eb1c8b2f2f00c481c4d34f45786086
#
_cell.length_a   1.000
_cell.length_b   1.000
_cell.length_c   1.000
_cell.angle_alpha   90.00
_cell.angle_beta   90.00
_cell.angle_gamma   90.00
#
_symmetry.space_group_name_H-M   'P 1'
#
loop_
_entity.id
_entity.type
_entity.pdbx_description
1 polymer ?
#
loop_
_entity_poly.entity_id
_entity_poly.type
_entity_poly.pdbx_seq_one_letter_code
_entity_poly.pdbx_strand_id
1 'polypeptide(L)'
;MNKCIRKSLRRLVLGVRSRPRGQSFVELAGGMAVLSILLLVTADFSRMFYTEISVKAAARAGVQFAVQSLANAADTSGITAAVSNDASNIALSSGSPSVSQCTCISTATTVPICSSSYNCTDNPGATYVTVSVSAPFHTLGKYPGLANPIVLSGTAKMQVMQ
;
A
#
# COMPACT_ATOMS: atom_id res chain seq x y z
N MET A 1 -63.97 -18.20 44.76
CA MET A 1 -63.07 -19.14 44.09
C MET A 1 -62.00 -18.47 43.19
N ASN A 2 -61.73 -17.13 43.33
CA ASN A 2 -60.86 -16.40 42.41
C ASN A 2 -59.59 -15.75 43.05
N LYS A 3 -59.37 -15.89 44.37
CA LYS A 3 -58.17 -15.31 45.02
C LYS A 3 -56.97 -16.29 45.07
N CYS A 4 -57.22 -17.59 44.97
CA CYS A 4 -56.15 -18.60 45.05
C CYS A 4 -55.35 -18.72 43.74
N ILE A 5 -56.04 -18.60 42.61
CA ILE A 5 -55.41 -18.69 41.26
C ILE A 5 -54.50 -17.49 40.95
N ARG A 6 -54.85 -16.29 41.40
CA ARG A 6 -54.03 -15.08 41.19
C ARG A 6 -52.71 -15.11 41.97
N LYS A 7 -52.64 -15.80 43.11
CA LYS A 7 -51.43 -15.90 43.92
C LYS A 7 -50.43 -16.91 43.32
N SER A 8 -50.94 -17.96 42.65
CA SER A 8 -50.11 -18.97 41.99
C SER A 8 -49.44 -18.43 40.71
N LEU A 9 -50.19 -17.65 39.90
CA LEU A 9 -49.64 -17.00 38.72
C LEU A 9 -48.55 -15.96 39.01
N ARG A 10 -48.70 -15.19 40.14
CA ARG A 10 -47.67 -14.22 40.53
C ARG A 10 -46.35 -14.84 40.98
N ARG A 11 -46.35 -16.07 41.47
CA ARG A 11 -45.12 -16.81 41.82
C ARG A 11 -44.41 -17.42 40.63
N LEU A 12 -45.13 -17.71 39.56
CA LEU A 12 -44.54 -18.26 38.35
C LEU A 12 -43.79 -17.21 37.50
N VAL A 13 -44.22 -15.94 37.56
CA VAL A 13 -43.57 -14.84 36.81
C VAL A 13 -42.33 -14.29 37.52
N LEU A 14 -42.20 -14.47 38.84
CA LEU A 14 -41.07 -13.97 39.65
C LEU A 14 -39.90 -14.97 39.79
N GLY A 15 -39.99 -16.12 39.16
CA GLY A 15 -39.01 -17.21 39.30
C GLY A 15 -37.93 -17.29 38.20
N VAL A 16 -37.94 -16.41 37.19
CA VAL A 16 -36.83 -16.34 36.24
C VAL A 16 -35.75 -15.42 36.82
N ARG A 17 -35.16 -15.90 37.91
CA ARG A 17 -33.90 -15.36 38.43
C ARG A 17 -32.83 -15.81 37.44
N SER A 18 -32.61 -15.02 36.36
CA SER A 18 -31.53 -15.18 35.43
C SER A 18 -30.22 -15.25 36.22
N ARG A 19 -29.67 -16.44 36.32
CA ARG A 19 -28.33 -16.63 36.89
C ARG A 19 -27.37 -15.89 35.98
N PRO A 20 -26.57 -14.92 36.50
CA PRO A 20 -25.70 -14.05 35.67
C PRO A 20 -24.49 -14.78 35.04
N ARG A 21 -24.51 -16.12 35.05
CA ARG A 21 -23.41 -16.95 34.53
C ARG A 21 -23.29 -16.97 33.01
N GLY A 22 -24.34 -16.60 32.25
CA GLY A 22 -24.32 -16.56 30.80
C GLY A 22 -24.02 -15.17 30.22
N GLN A 23 -24.21 -14.10 31.01
CA GLN A 23 -24.06 -12.74 30.50
C GLN A 23 -22.61 -12.40 30.13
N SER A 24 -21.63 -12.82 30.95
CA SER A 24 -20.21 -12.62 30.68
C SER A 24 -19.74 -13.32 29.41
N PHE A 25 -20.32 -14.46 29.05
CA PHE A 25 -20.00 -15.14 27.79
C PHE A 25 -20.51 -14.38 26.56
N VAL A 26 -21.68 -13.75 26.65
CA VAL A 26 -22.24 -12.94 25.57
C VAL A 26 -21.40 -11.67 25.36
N GLU A 27 -21.01 -11.02 26.44
CA GLU A 27 -20.10 -9.86 26.39
C GLU A 27 -18.73 -10.23 25.82
N LEU A 28 -18.16 -11.36 26.26
CA LEU A 28 -16.90 -11.87 25.72
C LEU A 28 -17.02 -12.20 24.24
N ALA A 29 -18.09 -12.87 23.81
CA ALA A 29 -18.31 -13.21 22.39
C ALA A 29 -18.44 -11.94 21.53
N GLY A 30 -19.16 -10.92 21.99
CA GLY A 30 -19.26 -9.64 21.31
C GLY A 30 -17.91 -8.90 21.24
N GLY A 31 -17.15 -8.89 22.31
CA GLY A 31 -15.80 -8.32 22.35
C GLY A 31 -14.82 -9.03 21.42
N MET A 32 -14.86 -10.36 21.39
CA MET A 32 -14.03 -11.18 20.48
C MET A 32 -14.33 -10.90 19.01
N ALA A 33 -15.58 -10.72 18.63
CA ALA A 33 -15.97 -10.39 17.25
C ALA A 33 -15.38 -9.05 16.80
N VAL A 34 -15.51 -8.01 17.65
CA VAL A 34 -14.94 -6.68 17.38
C VAL A 34 -13.41 -6.76 17.28
N LEU A 35 -12.77 -7.44 18.23
CA LEU A 35 -11.32 -7.61 18.26
C LEU A 35 -10.81 -8.33 16.99
N SER A 36 -11.51 -9.37 16.52
CA SER A 36 -11.16 -10.11 15.31
C SER A 36 -11.20 -9.21 14.06
N ILE A 37 -12.21 -8.34 13.96
CA ILE A 37 -12.31 -7.38 12.84
C ILE A 37 -11.14 -6.38 12.90
N LEU A 38 -10.82 -5.84 14.08
CA LEU A 38 -9.70 -4.92 14.24
C LEU A 38 -8.36 -5.56 13.86
N LEU A 39 -8.13 -6.81 14.27
CA LEU A 39 -6.92 -7.55 13.91
C LEU A 39 -6.81 -7.76 12.39
N LEU A 40 -7.91 -8.11 11.72
CA LEU A 40 -7.93 -8.29 10.28
C LEU A 40 -7.60 -7.00 9.53
N VAL A 41 -8.22 -5.89 9.93
CA VAL A 41 -7.94 -4.56 9.35
C VAL A 41 -6.48 -4.17 9.58
N THR A 42 -5.95 -4.36 10.79
CA THR A 42 -4.55 -4.05 11.13
C THR A 42 -3.57 -4.88 10.29
N ALA A 43 -3.86 -6.16 10.08
CA ALA A 43 -3.05 -7.04 9.25
C ALA A 43 -3.01 -6.57 7.78
N ASP A 44 -4.16 -6.18 7.21
CA ASP A 44 -4.22 -5.65 5.84
C ASP A 44 -3.44 -4.34 5.70
N PHE A 45 -3.59 -3.41 6.65
CA PHE A 45 -2.82 -2.17 6.66
C PHE A 45 -1.31 -2.43 6.74
N SER A 46 -0.88 -3.33 7.63
CA SER A 46 0.54 -3.68 7.78
C SER A 46 1.13 -4.18 6.46
N ARG A 47 0.41 -5.08 5.76
CA ARG A 47 0.84 -5.61 4.46
C ARG A 47 0.86 -4.53 3.38
N MET A 48 -0.11 -3.63 3.37
CA MET A 48 -0.17 -2.52 2.42
C MET A 48 1.01 -1.57 2.58
N PHE A 49 1.34 -1.16 3.82
CA PHE A 49 2.52 -0.34 4.11
C PHE A 49 3.82 -1.01 3.71
N TYR A 50 3.95 -2.31 4.00
CA TYR A 50 5.12 -3.08 3.57
C TYR A 50 5.30 -3.06 2.06
N THR A 51 4.23 -3.32 1.31
CA THR A 51 4.25 -3.27 -0.16
C THR A 51 4.59 -1.87 -0.68
N GLU A 52 4.03 -0.82 -0.09
CA GLU A 52 4.32 0.58 -0.46
C GLU A 52 5.79 0.94 -0.24
N ILE A 53 6.36 0.55 0.90
CA ILE A 53 7.79 0.77 1.19
C ILE A 53 8.66 0.01 0.19
N SER A 54 8.33 -1.24 -0.11
CA SER A 54 9.07 -2.08 -1.07
C SER A 54 9.03 -1.50 -2.49
N VAL A 55 7.87 -1.01 -2.95
CA VAL A 55 7.73 -0.36 -4.26
C VAL A 55 8.59 0.91 -4.33
N LYS A 56 8.61 1.72 -3.28
CA LYS A 56 9.45 2.92 -3.21
C LYS A 56 10.94 2.60 -3.14
N ALA A 57 11.32 1.53 -2.43
CA ALA A 57 12.70 1.05 -2.37
C ALA A 57 13.17 0.58 -3.75
N ALA A 58 12.37 -0.23 -4.44
CA ALA A 58 12.67 -0.72 -5.79
C ALA A 58 12.83 0.43 -6.81
N ALA A 59 11.98 1.47 -6.74
CA ALA A 59 12.15 2.65 -7.58
C ALA A 59 13.49 3.36 -7.32
N ARG A 60 13.93 3.44 -6.05
CA ARG A 60 15.23 4.01 -5.69
C ARG A 60 16.39 3.14 -6.17
N ALA A 61 16.31 1.83 -6.06
CA ALA A 61 17.32 0.91 -6.58
C ALA A 61 17.51 1.08 -8.10
N GLY A 62 16.42 1.17 -8.85
CA GLY A 62 16.47 1.42 -10.30
C GLY A 62 17.13 2.77 -10.65
N VAL A 63 16.76 3.85 -9.96
CA VAL A 63 17.37 5.16 -10.19
C VAL A 63 18.84 5.16 -9.78
N GLN A 64 19.22 4.54 -8.67
CA GLN A 64 20.63 4.44 -8.23
C GLN A 64 21.51 3.74 -9.26
N PHE A 65 21.01 2.70 -9.92
CA PHE A 65 21.71 2.08 -11.03
C PHE A 65 21.86 3.06 -12.20
N ALA A 66 20.78 3.74 -12.58
CA ALA A 66 20.74 4.65 -13.72
C ALA A 66 21.69 5.85 -13.59
N VAL A 67 21.86 6.42 -12.37
CA VAL A 67 22.64 7.64 -12.16
C VAL A 67 24.15 7.43 -12.12
N GLN A 68 24.63 6.20 -12.12
CA GLN A 68 26.07 5.90 -12.07
C GLN A 68 26.81 6.36 -13.34
N SER A 69 26.11 6.36 -14.49
CA SER A 69 26.69 6.84 -15.76
C SER A 69 25.59 7.15 -16.77
N LEU A 70 25.90 7.94 -17.79
CA LEU A 70 24.97 8.18 -18.92
C LEU A 70 24.64 6.90 -19.68
N ALA A 71 25.56 5.94 -19.75
CA ALA A 71 25.33 4.65 -20.38
C ALA A 71 24.29 3.83 -19.60
N ASN A 72 24.40 3.79 -18.26
CA ASN A 72 23.42 3.12 -17.39
C ASN A 72 22.05 3.83 -17.42
N ALA A 73 22.06 5.16 -17.55
CA ALA A 73 20.82 5.91 -17.69
C ALA A 73 20.04 5.51 -18.95
N ALA A 74 20.73 5.18 -20.04
CA ALA A 74 20.14 4.70 -21.29
C ALA A 74 19.80 3.20 -21.27
N ASP A 75 20.36 2.42 -20.34
CA ASP A 75 20.12 0.97 -20.22
C ASP A 75 18.85 0.68 -19.43
N THR A 76 17.71 0.69 -20.11
CA THR A 76 16.42 0.34 -19.51
C THR A 76 16.34 -1.10 -19.01
N SER A 77 17.13 -2.02 -19.63
CA SER A 77 17.16 -3.43 -19.21
C SER A 77 17.87 -3.60 -17.87
N GLY A 78 19.00 -2.93 -17.70
CA GLY A 78 19.73 -2.89 -16.42
C GLY A 78 18.93 -2.24 -15.30
N ILE A 79 18.23 -1.13 -15.59
CA ILE A 79 17.33 -0.48 -14.64
C ILE A 79 16.20 -1.44 -14.24
N THR A 80 15.59 -2.12 -15.21
CA THR A 80 14.52 -3.10 -14.93
C THR A 80 15.02 -4.26 -14.08
N ALA A 81 16.22 -4.78 -14.36
CA ALA A 81 16.83 -5.82 -13.56
C ALA A 81 17.13 -5.37 -12.13
N ALA A 82 17.63 -4.14 -11.91
CA ALA A 82 17.85 -3.58 -10.59
C ALA A 82 16.56 -3.45 -9.80
N VAL A 83 15.48 -2.96 -10.43
CA VAL A 83 14.15 -2.89 -9.82
C VAL A 83 13.61 -4.27 -9.46
N SER A 84 13.71 -5.24 -10.36
CA SER A 84 13.18 -6.60 -10.15
C SER A 84 13.92 -7.34 -9.04
N ASN A 85 15.22 -7.14 -8.92
CA ASN A 85 16.04 -7.74 -7.86
C ASN A 85 15.62 -7.20 -6.48
N ASP A 86 15.39 -5.91 -6.35
CA ASP A 86 14.95 -5.30 -5.09
C ASP A 86 13.48 -5.62 -4.77
N ALA A 87 12.64 -5.71 -5.81
CA ALA A 87 11.22 -6.05 -5.71
C ALA A 87 10.94 -7.56 -5.81
N SER A 88 11.91 -8.43 -5.55
CA SER A 88 11.78 -9.89 -5.74
C SER A 88 10.66 -10.55 -4.91
N ASN A 89 10.20 -9.89 -3.87
CA ASN A 89 9.16 -10.35 -2.93
C ASN A 89 7.76 -9.81 -3.24
N ILE A 90 7.61 -8.96 -4.26
CA ILE A 90 6.32 -8.38 -4.67
C ILE A 90 6.08 -8.57 -6.17
N ALA A 91 4.81 -8.79 -6.54
CA ALA A 91 4.42 -8.83 -7.95
C ALA A 91 4.27 -7.41 -8.48
N LEU A 92 5.05 -7.05 -9.49
CA LEU A 92 4.94 -5.76 -10.14
C LEU A 92 3.77 -5.74 -11.14
N SER A 93 3.19 -4.56 -11.36
CA SER A 93 2.15 -4.37 -12.39
C SER A 93 2.74 -4.52 -13.78
N SER A 94 1.92 -4.94 -14.75
CA SER A 94 2.31 -4.95 -16.16
C SER A 94 2.73 -3.55 -16.62
N GLY A 95 3.86 -3.46 -17.34
CA GLY A 95 4.44 -2.17 -17.74
C GLY A 95 5.24 -1.45 -16.65
N SER A 96 5.49 -2.09 -15.51
CA SER A 96 6.39 -1.59 -14.47
C SER A 96 7.73 -2.34 -14.50
N PRO A 97 8.88 -1.65 -14.28
CA PRO A 97 9.03 -0.22 -14.06
C PRO A 97 8.85 0.60 -15.35
N SER A 98 8.37 1.84 -15.22
CA SER A 98 8.44 2.84 -16.28
C SER A 98 9.64 3.77 -16.03
N VAL A 99 10.46 3.95 -17.04
CA VAL A 99 11.67 4.77 -16.99
C VAL A 99 11.49 5.96 -17.92
N SER A 100 11.73 7.16 -17.41
CA SER A 100 11.76 8.38 -18.20
C SER A 100 13.02 9.17 -17.92
N GLN A 101 13.59 9.73 -18.98
CA GLN A 101 14.78 10.58 -18.92
C GLN A 101 14.47 11.94 -19.49
N CYS A 102 15.11 12.96 -18.96
CA CYS A 102 15.09 14.29 -19.52
C CYS A 102 16.43 15.00 -19.29
N THR A 103 16.73 15.98 -20.12
CA THR A 103 17.93 16.80 -19.99
C THR A 103 17.57 18.28 -19.91
N CYS A 104 18.38 19.05 -19.20
CA CYS A 104 18.26 20.50 -19.09
C CYS A 104 18.94 21.25 -20.24
N ILE A 105 19.37 20.56 -21.31
CA ILE A 105 19.96 21.17 -22.50
C ILE A 105 18.86 21.41 -23.54
N SER A 106 18.67 22.67 -23.94
CA SER A 106 17.68 23.10 -24.94
C SER A 106 17.95 22.57 -26.37
N THR A 107 19.17 22.11 -26.64
CA THR A 107 19.61 21.60 -27.95
C THR A 107 19.69 20.08 -28.03
N ALA A 108 19.22 19.37 -27.01
CA ALA A 108 19.23 17.91 -27.03
C ALA A 108 18.23 17.36 -28.06
N THR A 109 18.73 16.51 -28.97
CA THR A 109 17.93 15.90 -30.04
C THR A 109 17.45 14.49 -29.70
N THR A 110 18.07 13.82 -28.74
CA THR A 110 17.84 12.40 -28.42
C THR A 110 17.09 12.16 -27.11
N VAL A 111 17.13 13.11 -26.18
CA VAL A 111 16.48 13.02 -24.86
C VAL A 111 15.52 14.20 -24.70
N PRO A 112 14.30 13.98 -24.20
CA PRO A 112 13.34 15.06 -23.98
C PRO A 112 13.92 16.16 -23.06
N ILE A 113 13.55 17.42 -23.33
CA ILE A 113 13.89 18.53 -22.45
C ILE A 113 13.08 18.43 -21.15
N CYS A 114 13.73 18.66 -20.00
CA CYS A 114 13.07 18.62 -18.73
C CYS A 114 11.97 19.70 -18.61
N SER A 115 10.85 19.35 -18.01
CA SER A 115 9.79 20.30 -17.71
C SER A 115 10.21 21.28 -16.59
N SER A 116 9.42 22.33 -16.38
CA SER A 116 9.67 23.35 -15.35
C SER A 116 9.71 22.81 -13.90
N SER A 117 9.28 21.56 -13.69
CA SER A 117 9.39 20.89 -12.38
C SER A 117 10.81 20.41 -12.03
N TYR A 118 11.77 20.56 -12.96
CA TYR A 118 13.18 20.25 -12.76
C TYR A 118 13.97 21.55 -12.58
N ASN A 119 14.96 21.52 -11.69
CA ASN A 119 15.79 22.69 -11.42
C ASN A 119 16.91 22.84 -12.48
N CYS A 120 16.53 23.22 -13.70
CA CYS A 120 17.44 23.39 -14.81
C CYS A 120 18.21 24.72 -14.76
N THR A 121 17.77 25.71 -13.96
CA THR A 121 18.42 27.02 -13.84
C THR A 121 19.76 26.88 -13.14
N ASP A 122 19.84 26.06 -12.09
CA ASP A 122 21.07 25.91 -11.31
C ASP A 122 22.01 24.83 -11.91
N ASN A 123 21.48 23.93 -12.73
CA ASN A 123 22.24 22.84 -13.36
C ASN A 123 21.96 22.75 -14.86
N PRO A 124 22.43 23.73 -15.66
CA PRO A 124 22.30 23.64 -17.10
C PRO A 124 23.13 22.46 -17.63
N GLY A 125 22.50 21.59 -18.41
CA GLY A 125 23.13 20.38 -18.93
C GLY A 125 22.92 19.12 -18.11
N ALA A 126 22.29 19.22 -16.96
CA ALA A 126 21.98 18.05 -16.13
C ALA A 126 20.98 17.11 -16.83
N THR A 127 21.25 15.82 -16.74
CA THR A 127 20.32 14.77 -17.13
C THR A 127 19.68 14.16 -15.89
N TYR A 128 18.36 14.04 -15.92
CA TYR A 128 17.60 13.43 -14.85
C TYR A 128 16.96 12.12 -15.31
N VAL A 129 16.98 11.14 -14.45
CA VAL A 129 16.25 9.87 -14.64
C VAL A 129 15.16 9.77 -13.59
N THR A 130 13.97 9.39 -14.03
CA THR A 130 12.83 9.11 -13.18
C THR A 130 12.39 7.67 -13.40
N VAL A 131 12.33 6.90 -12.35
CA VAL A 131 11.84 5.51 -12.36
C VAL A 131 10.57 5.46 -11.53
N SER A 132 9.49 4.97 -12.14
CA SER A 132 8.21 4.76 -11.47
C SER A 132 7.91 3.27 -11.47
N VAL A 133 7.61 2.76 -10.28
CA VAL A 133 7.28 1.34 -10.04
C VAL A 133 5.88 1.26 -9.49
N SER A 134 5.10 0.28 -9.93
CA SER A 134 3.76 0.03 -9.43
C SER A 134 3.52 -1.46 -9.17
N ALA A 135 2.73 -1.75 -8.13
CA ALA A 135 2.34 -3.10 -7.76
C ALA A 135 0.87 -3.15 -7.35
N PRO A 136 0.12 -4.19 -7.76
CA PRO A 136 -1.24 -4.40 -7.32
C PRO A 136 -1.23 -5.00 -5.91
N PHE A 137 -2.02 -4.42 -5.01
CA PHE A 137 -2.24 -4.92 -3.66
C PHE A 137 -3.65 -5.48 -3.53
N HIS A 138 -3.76 -6.72 -3.06
CA HIS A 138 -5.04 -7.38 -2.78
C HIS A 138 -5.31 -7.42 -1.28
N THR A 139 -6.44 -6.87 -0.87
CA THR A 139 -6.92 -6.93 0.52
C THR A 139 -7.42 -8.34 0.85
N LEU A 140 -7.24 -8.79 2.10
CA LEU A 140 -7.76 -10.06 2.60
C LEU A 140 -9.29 -10.03 2.74
N GLY A 141 -9.82 -8.86 3.15
CA GLY A 141 -11.26 -8.63 3.28
C GLY A 141 -11.81 -7.84 2.10
N LYS A 142 -13.11 -8.05 1.81
CA LYS A 142 -13.85 -7.18 0.88
C LYS A 142 -14.39 -5.98 1.66
N TYR A 143 -13.77 -4.83 1.50
CA TYR A 143 -14.22 -3.60 2.15
C TYR A 143 -15.17 -2.83 1.23
N PRO A 144 -16.40 -2.49 1.68
CA PRO A 144 -17.33 -1.72 0.86
C PRO A 144 -16.75 -0.34 0.54
N GLY A 145 -16.76 0.04 -0.73
CA GLY A 145 -16.23 1.31 -1.20
C GLY A 145 -14.73 1.34 -1.51
N LEU A 146 -14.00 0.23 -1.32
CA LEU A 146 -12.58 0.13 -1.67
C LEU A 146 -12.40 -0.72 -2.93
N ALA A 147 -11.62 -0.20 -3.89
CA ALA A 147 -11.25 -0.98 -5.07
C ALA A 147 -10.31 -2.14 -4.69
N ASN A 148 -10.48 -3.28 -5.32
CA ASN A 148 -9.58 -4.42 -5.13
C ASN A 148 -9.29 -5.04 -6.51
N PRO A 149 -8.03 -4.97 -7.02
CA PRO A 149 -6.81 -4.52 -6.34
C PRO A 149 -6.67 -3.01 -6.21
N ILE A 150 -5.90 -2.58 -5.18
CA ILE A 150 -5.41 -1.21 -5.03
C ILE A 150 -4.04 -1.15 -5.71
N VAL A 151 -3.81 -0.20 -6.60
CA VAL A 151 -2.50 -0.01 -7.22
C VAL A 151 -1.66 0.92 -6.34
N LEU A 152 -0.57 0.39 -5.81
CA LEU A 152 0.44 1.14 -5.06
C LEU A 152 1.55 1.55 -6.02
N SER A 153 2.00 2.80 -5.95
CA SER A 153 3.05 3.33 -6.82
C SER A 153 4.13 4.07 -6.04
N GLY A 154 5.36 3.91 -6.48
CA GLY A 154 6.51 4.62 -5.98
C GLY A 154 7.31 5.23 -7.12
N THR A 155 7.73 6.47 -6.98
CA THR A 155 8.54 7.16 -7.98
C THR A 155 9.81 7.69 -7.32
N ALA A 156 10.94 7.47 -7.97
CA ALA A 156 12.22 8.05 -7.60
C ALA A 156 12.81 8.84 -8.77
N LYS A 157 13.42 9.96 -8.46
CA LYS A 157 14.05 10.86 -9.44
C LYS A 157 15.42 11.27 -8.93
N MET A 158 16.44 11.18 -9.79
CA MET A 158 17.79 11.62 -9.47
C MET A 158 18.48 12.19 -10.71
N GLN A 159 19.51 13.02 -10.46
CA GLN A 159 20.40 13.54 -11.50
C GLN A 159 21.50 12.53 -11.78
N VAL A 160 21.83 12.33 -13.06
CA VAL A 160 22.92 11.47 -13.49
C VAL A 160 24.26 12.15 -13.21
N MET A 161 25.20 11.41 -12.67
CA MET A 161 26.58 11.88 -12.51
C MET A 161 27.25 11.98 -13.90
N GLN A 162 27.80 13.14 -14.19
CA GLN A 162 28.56 13.42 -15.42
C GLN A 162 30.04 13.36 -15.12
#